data_daf0e8b54821cbc9f409b3e66f030fda
#
_entry.id   daf0e8b54821cbc9f409b3e66f030fda
#
_cell.length_a   1.000
_cell.length_b   1.000
_cell.length_c   1.000
_cell.angle_alpha   90.00
_cell.angle_beta   90.00
_cell.angle_gamma   90.00
#
_symmetry.space_group_name_H-M   'P 1'
#
loop_
_entity.id
_entity.type
_entity.pdbx_description
1 polymer ?
#
loop_
_entity_poly.entity_id
_entity_poly.type
_entity_poly.pdbx_seq_one_letter_code
_entity_poly.pdbx_strand_id
1 'polypeptide(L)'
;MVARRIRRRNGLTRQDKTKAPFPDLLRRDFTADRPNSRWVGDITEIPTGAGKLYLATVIDLYSRRLLGAATSLHPDADLAGAAIRMAVTARGGVDAVNGTGWRIDESQRVVLHTDRGSTYTAASFTGLCRRLGVRQSMGRVGSCFDNAAAEAFFSSLEWEVLSRNTFADTHAAQAAVLDWCYGFYNHTRRHSSAAMMSPINYENTAAPDREAA
;
A
#
# COMPACT_ATOMS: atom_id res chain seq x y z
N MET A 1 -26.94 -2.02 -20.57
CA MET A 1 -25.81 -1.85 -19.60
C MET A 1 -25.41 -0.40 -19.62
N VAL A 2 -25.65 0.38 -18.57
CA VAL A 2 -25.25 1.80 -18.51
C VAL A 2 -23.89 1.86 -17.84
N ALA A 3 -22.89 2.34 -18.58
CA ALA A 3 -21.54 2.53 -18.04
C ALA A 3 -21.60 3.60 -16.93
N ARG A 4 -21.29 3.21 -15.68
CA ARG A 4 -21.25 4.10 -14.54
C ARG A 4 -19.96 4.90 -14.58
N ARG A 5 -20.05 6.22 -14.85
CA ARG A 5 -18.91 7.15 -14.83
C ARG A 5 -18.44 7.34 -13.39
N ILE A 6 -17.29 6.77 -13.03
CA ILE A 6 -16.65 7.03 -11.73
C ILE A 6 -16.20 8.49 -11.72
N ARG A 7 -16.79 9.30 -10.84
CA ARG A 7 -16.31 10.67 -10.62
C ARG A 7 -14.91 10.60 -9.99
N ARG A 8 -13.91 11.16 -10.67
CA ARG A 8 -12.59 11.39 -10.07
C ARG A 8 -12.78 12.25 -8.81
N ARG A 9 -12.46 11.69 -7.64
CA ARG A 9 -12.37 12.46 -6.40
C ARG A 9 -11.10 13.31 -6.46
N ASN A 10 -11.20 14.57 -6.01
CA ASN A 10 -10.02 15.41 -5.82
C ASN A 10 -9.08 14.73 -4.81
N GLY A 11 -7.76 14.78 -5.06
CA GLY A 11 -6.77 14.13 -4.21
C GLY A 11 -6.94 14.51 -2.73
N LEU A 12 -6.89 13.51 -1.85
CA LEU A 12 -7.04 13.66 -0.39
C LEU A 12 -5.90 14.43 0.25
N THR A 13 -4.74 14.41 -0.39
CA THR A 13 -3.51 15.04 0.09
C THR A 13 -3.13 16.21 -0.81
N ARG A 14 -2.66 17.30 -0.20
CA ARG A 14 -2.10 18.43 -0.94
C ARG A 14 -0.58 18.31 -1.01
N GLN A 15 -0.02 18.53 -2.19
CA GLN A 15 1.43 18.55 -2.38
C GLN A 15 2.06 19.67 -1.54
N ASP A 16 3.04 19.32 -0.70
CA ASP A 16 3.91 20.29 -0.05
C ASP A 16 5.03 20.70 -1.02
N LYS A 17 4.89 21.87 -1.62
CA LYS A 17 5.83 22.41 -2.61
C LYS A 17 7.15 22.89 -1.99
N THR A 18 7.23 22.99 -0.66
CA THR A 18 8.40 23.52 0.06
C THR A 18 9.44 22.44 0.36
N LYS A 19 9.05 21.16 0.32
CA LYS A 19 9.93 20.04 0.59
C LYS A 19 10.50 19.45 -0.69
N ALA A 20 11.78 19.11 -0.68
CA ALA A 20 12.42 18.40 -1.78
C ALA A 20 11.73 17.05 -1.97
N PRO A 21 11.25 16.71 -3.18
CA PRO A 21 10.62 15.43 -3.43
C PRO A 21 11.67 14.31 -3.37
N PHE A 22 11.25 13.14 -2.88
CA PHE A 22 12.07 11.94 -3.01
C PHE A 22 12.19 11.54 -4.48
N PRO A 23 13.31 10.89 -4.87
CA PRO A 23 13.51 10.46 -6.26
C PRO A 23 12.46 9.41 -6.66
N ASP A 24 12.12 9.38 -7.95
CA ASP A 24 11.34 8.29 -8.54
C ASP A 24 12.26 7.09 -8.78
N LEU A 25 12.27 6.15 -7.83
CA LEU A 25 13.09 4.94 -7.90
C LEU A 25 12.42 3.82 -8.71
N LEU A 26 11.09 3.87 -8.90
CA LEU A 26 10.37 2.87 -9.69
C LEU A 26 10.40 3.15 -11.18
N ARG A 27 10.43 4.42 -11.60
CA ARG A 27 10.45 4.83 -13.02
C ARG A 27 9.35 4.16 -13.84
N ARG A 28 8.15 4.03 -13.27
CA ARG A 28 6.97 3.34 -13.84
C ARG A 28 7.13 1.83 -14.02
N ASP A 29 8.16 1.23 -13.48
CA ASP A 29 8.26 -0.22 -13.39
C ASP A 29 7.63 -0.72 -12.08
N PHE A 30 6.37 -1.16 -12.17
CA PHE A 30 5.58 -1.71 -11.06
C PHE A 30 5.66 -3.24 -10.99
N THR A 31 6.71 -3.82 -11.53
CA THR A 31 7.05 -5.22 -11.36
C THR A 31 8.04 -5.38 -10.21
N ALA A 32 8.12 -6.58 -9.66
CA ALA A 32 9.11 -6.96 -8.66
C ALA A 32 9.45 -8.43 -8.86
N ASP A 33 10.71 -8.78 -8.73
CA ASP A 33 11.27 -10.11 -8.94
C ASP A 33 11.27 -10.97 -7.66
N ARG A 34 11.13 -10.31 -6.50
CA ARG A 34 11.11 -10.96 -5.19
C ARG A 34 10.27 -10.17 -4.18
N PRO A 35 9.76 -10.84 -3.13
CA PRO A 35 9.12 -10.13 -2.02
C PRO A 35 10.07 -9.11 -1.38
N ASN A 36 9.49 -8.05 -0.82
CA ASN A 36 10.22 -7.00 -0.10
C ASN A 36 11.24 -6.21 -0.95
N SER A 37 11.09 -6.18 -2.28
CA SER A 37 11.90 -5.30 -3.11
C SER A 37 11.21 -3.94 -3.35
N ARG A 38 9.92 -3.97 -3.67
CA ARG A 38 9.14 -2.77 -4.00
C ARG A 38 7.75 -2.86 -3.39
N TRP A 39 7.41 -1.88 -2.59
CA TRP A 39 6.08 -1.67 -2.03
C TRP A 39 5.45 -0.41 -2.60
N VAL A 40 4.14 -0.37 -2.68
CA VAL A 40 3.37 0.85 -2.96
C VAL A 40 2.47 1.17 -1.79
N GLY A 41 2.32 2.46 -1.49
CA GLY A 41 1.44 2.95 -0.44
C GLY A 41 0.52 4.05 -0.97
N ASP A 42 -0.72 4.06 -0.46
CA ASP A 42 -1.68 5.12 -0.77
C ASP A 42 -2.77 5.21 0.30
N ILE A 43 -3.53 6.31 0.31
CA ILE A 43 -4.62 6.55 1.25
C ILE A 43 -5.90 6.83 0.48
N THR A 44 -6.98 6.17 0.88
CA THR A 44 -8.33 6.44 0.35
C THR A 44 -9.29 6.87 1.45
N GLU A 45 -10.35 7.57 1.05
CA GLU A 45 -11.46 7.98 1.90
C GLU A 45 -12.64 7.01 1.72
N ILE A 46 -13.22 6.61 2.83
CA ILE A 46 -14.42 5.76 2.89
C ILE A 46 -15.53 6.57 3.55
N PRO A 47 -16.58 6.96 2.81
CA PRO A 47 -17.70 7.69 3.38
C PRO A 47 -18.59 6.77 4.23
N THR A 48 -19.06 7.28 5.36
CA THR A 48 -20.04 6.63 6.23
C THR A 48 -21.15 7.60 6.64
N GLY A 49 -22.22 7.11 7.22
CA GLY A 49 -23.30 7.95 7.73
C GLY A 49 -22.86 8.86 8.89
N ALA A 50 -21.86 8.45 9.67
CA ALA A 50 -21.31 9.21 10.80
C ALA A 50 -20.07 10.04 10.43
N GLY A 51 -19.69 10.13 9.16
CA GLY A 51 -18.52 10.89 8.71
C GLY A 51 -17.61 10.10 7.79
N LYS A 52 -16.31 10.35 7.85
CA LYS A 52 -15.30 9.75 6.97
C LYS A 52 -14.36 8.85 7.73
N LEU A 53 -14.07 7.70 7.17
CA LEU A 53 -12.98 6.84 7.57
C LEU A 53 -11.88 6.91 6.51
N TYR A 54 -10.63 6.92 6.90
CA TYR A 54 -9.49 6.86 5.98
C TYR A 54 -8.79 5.53 6.11
N LEU A 55 -8.38 4.97 4.99
CA LEU A 55 -7.64 3.71 4.90
C LEU A 55 -6.30 3.97 4.23
N ALA A 56 -5.20 3.74 4.95
CA ALA A 56 -3.86 3.69 4.38
C ALA A 56 -3.45 2.24 4.13
N THR A 57 -2.85 1.98 2.97
CA THR A 57 -2.42 0.64 2.58
C THR A 57 -0.95 0.58 2.21
N VAL A 58 -0.34 -0.59 2.39
CA VAL A 58 0.98 -0.94 1.86
C VAL A 58 0.88 -2.29 1.17
N ILE A 59 1.24 -2.35 -0.10
CA ILE A 59 1.10 -3.52 -0.98
C ILE A 59 2.47 -3.88 -1.55
N ASP A 60 2.83 -5.17 -1.49
CA ASP A 60 4.02 -5.70 -2.14
C ASP A 60 3.76 -5.90 -3.64
N LEU A 61 4.62 -5.34 -4.48
CA LEU A 61 4.46 -5.41 -5.93
C LEU A 61 4.77 -6.80 -6.51
N TYR A 62 5.52 -7.64 -5.79
CA TYR A 62 5.82 -8.99 -6.23
C TYR A 62 4.57 -9.87 -6.34
N SER A 63 3.83 -9.95 -5.25
CA SER A 63 2.66 -10.83 -5.13
C SER A 63 1.32 -10.11 -5.15
N ARG A 64 1.34 -8.79 -5.10
CA ARG A 64 0.17 -7.94 -4.82
C ARG A 64 -0.38 -8.12 -3.40
N ARG A 65 0.39 -8.75 -2.49
CA ARG A 65 -0.02 -8.95 -1.11
C ARG A 65 -0.16 -7.63 -0.38
N LEU A 66 -1.32 -7.42 0.22
CA LEU A 66 -1.56 -6.32 1.14
C LEU A 66 -0.84 -6.65 2.46
N LEU A 67 0.17 -5.87 2.79
CA LEU A 67 1.00 -6.06 3.97
C LEU A 67 0.50 -5.25 5.16
N GLY A 68 -0.02 -4.06 4.90
CA GLY A 68 -0.54 -3.17 5.93
C GLY A 68 -1.81 -2.49 5.46
N ALA A 69 -2.83 -2.47 6.32
CA ALA A 69 -4.08 -1.73 6.16
C ALA A 69 -4.44 -1.10 7.49
N ALA A 70 -4.21 0.18 7.63
CA ALA A 70 -4.54 0.95 8.83
C ALA A 70 -5.69 1.92 8.54
N THR A 71 -6.54 2.14 9.54
CA THR A 71 -7.67 3.07 9.43
C THR A 71 -7.58 4.16 10.49
N SER A 72 -8.07 5.37 10.15
CA SER A 72 -8.13 6.53 11.05
C SER A 72 -9.25 7.46 10.63
N LEU A 73 -9.62 8.38 11.53
CA LEU A 73 -10.51 9.51 11.21
C LEU A 73 -9.75 10.67 10.53
N HIS A 74 -8.43 10.61 10.44
CA HIS A 74 -7.58 11.64 9.84
C HIS A 74 -6.58 11.04 8.85
N PRO A 75 -6.42 11.62 7.63
CA PRO A 75 -5.46 11.17 6.62
C PRO A 75 -4.08 11.79 6.85
N ASP A 76 -3.46 11.51 7.99
CA ASP A 76 -2.23 12.10 8.45
C ASP A 76 -1.01 11.17 8.36
N ALA A 77 0.14 11.66 8.79
CA ALA A 77 1.39 10.89 8.79
C ALA A 77 1.36 9.69 9.77
N ASP A 78 0.54 9.77 10.81
CA ASP A 78 0.41 8.69 11.78
C ASP A 78 -0.35 7.51 11.20
N LEU A 79 -1.39 7.77 10.40
CA LEU A 79 -2.12 6.76 9.64
C LEU A 79 -1.19 6.03 8.65
N ALA A 80 -0.45 6.76 7.83
CA ALA A 80 0.54 6.16 6.92
C ALA A 80 1.63 5.39 7.69
N GLY A 81 2.06 5.96 8.83
CA GLY A 81 3.02 5.33 9.74
C GLY A 81 2.51 4.03 10.37
N ALA A 82 1.22 3.95 10.67
CA ALA A 82 0.60 2.71 11.14
C ALA A 82 0.63 1.63 10.05
N ALA A 83 0.23 1.96 8.82
CA ALA A 83 0.22 1.02 7.71
C ALA A 83 1.63 0.46 7.40
N ILE A 84 2.67 1.29 7.39
CA ILE A 84 4.04 0.80 7.13
C ILE A 84 4.58 -0.05 8.28
N ARG A 85 4.27 0.28 9.55
CA ARG A 85 4.63 -0.59 10.69
C ARG A 85 3.97 -1.95 10.58
N MET A 86 2.68 -2.01 10.23
CA MET A 86 1.98 -3.27 9.98
C MET A 86 2.65 -4.07 8.87
N ALA A 87 3.06 -3.42 7.77
CA ALA A 87 3.74 -4.08 6.66
C ALA A 87 5.07 -4.71 7.09
N VAL A 88 5.89 -3.98 7.83
CA VAL A 88 7.17 -4.49 8.35
C VAL A 88 6.94 -5.64 9.33
N THR A 89 5.96 -5.54 10.22
CA THR A 89 5.60 -6.63 11.15
C THR A 89 5.10 -7.87 10.41
N ALA A 90 4.24 -7.70 9.39
CA ALA A 90 3.73 -8.81 8.58
C ALA A 90 4.84 -9.56 7.80
N ARG A 91 5.99 -8.91 7.61
CA ARG A 91 7.18 -9.50 6.97
C ARG A 91 8.23 -10.03 7.98
N GLY A 92 7.90 -10.07 9.27
CA GLY A 92 8.79 -10.60 10.32
C GLY A 92 9.74 -9.57 10.93
N GLY A 93 9.49 -8.27 10.73
CA GLY A 93 10.27 -7.19 11.33
C GLY A 93 11.30 -6.55 10.41
N VAL A 94 12.07 -5.61 10.95
CA VAL A 94 13.02 -4.80 10.20
C VAL A 94 14.11 -5.65 9.56
N ASP A 95 14.64 -6.61 10.30
CA ASP A 95 15.72 -7.48 9.81
C ASP A 95 15.26 -8.41 8.68
N ALA A 96 14.04 -8.94 8.77
CA ALA A 96 13.46 -9.76 7.71
C ALA A 96 13.16 -8.96 6.42
N VAL A 97 12.85 -7.67 6.56
CA VAL A 97 12.56 -6.78 5.41
C VAL A 97 13.85 -6.30 4.74
N ASN A 98 14.86 -5.97 5.52
CA ASN A 98 16.10 -5.34 5.02
C ASN A 98 17.32 -6.28 5.02
N GLY A 99 17.17 -7.51 5.51
CA GLY A 99 18.27 -8.46 5.76
C GLY A 99 18.97 -8.19 7.10
N THR A 100 19.70 -9.20 7.57
CA THR A 100 20.48 -9.11 8.80
C THR A 100 21.93 -8.71 8.50
N GLY A 101 22.45 -7.74 9.23
CA GLY A 101 23.85 -7.34 9.17
C GLY A 101 24.12 -5.88 8.87
N TRP A 102 25.28 -5.40 9.28
CA TRP A 102 25.70 -4.00 9.20
C TRP A 102 26.17 -3.55 7.79
N ARG A 103 26.27 -4.48 6.84
CA ARG A 103 26.72 -4.24 5.46
C ARG A 103 25.62 -4.40 4.41
N ILE A 104 24.35 -4.11 4.77
CA ILE A 104 23.28 -4.15 3.77
C ILE A 104 23.49 -3.00 2.80
N ASP A 105 23.66 -3.36 1.54
CA ASP A 105 23.68 -2.38 0.46
C ASP A 105 22.32 -1.63 0.47
N GLU A 106 22.38 -0.32 0.58
CA GLU A 106 21.18 0.53 0.58
C GLU A 106 20.31 0.28 -0.65
N SER A 107 20.90 -0.10 -1.79
CA SER A 107 20.18 -0.43 -3.01
C SER A 107 19.26 -1.65 -2.87
N GLN A 108 19.55 -2.57 -1.94
CA GLN A 108 18.77 -3.78 -1.68
C GLN A 108 17.64 -3.60 -0.68
N ARG A 109 17.61 -2.45 0.02
CA ARG A 109 16.52 -2.13 0.94
C ARG A 109 15.21 -1.94 0.18
N VAL A 110 14.10 -2.33 0.82
CA VAL A 110 12.78 -2.16 0.24
C VAL A 110 12.51 -0.69 -0.13
N VAL A 111 11.93 -0.49 -1.29
CA VAL A 111 11.47 0.81 -1.76
C VAL A 111 9.97 0.93 -1.49
N LEU A 112 9.54 1.95 -0.76
CA LEU A 112 8.13 2.33 -0.66
C LEU A 112 7.86 3.49 -1.61
N HIS A 113 7.03 3.23 -2.61
CA HIS A 113 6.60 4.25 -3.57
C HIS A 113 5.21 4.78 -3.22
N THR A 114 5.08 6.11 -3.20
CA THR A 114 3.84 6.80 -2.85
C THR A 114 3.61 8.00 -3.76
N ASP A 115 2.45 8.62 -3.65
CA ASP A 115 2.21 9.94 -4.19
C ASP A 115 3.05 11.01 -3.43
N ARG A 116 2.99 12.26 -3.91
CA ARG A 116 3.66 13.40 -3.28
C ARG A 116 2.79 14.11 -2.25
N GLY A 117 1.86 13.41 -1.63
CA GLY A 117 1.01 13.98 -0.60
C GLY A 117 1.78 14.46 0.62
N SER A 118 1.24 15.47 1.31
CA SER A 118 1.83 16.03 2.53
C SER A 118 2.05 14.99 3.62
N THR A 119 1.21 13.98 3.67
CA THR A 119 1.31 12.85 4.59
C THR A 119 2.64 12.09 4.44
N TYR A 120 3.03 11.75 3.20
CA TYR A 120 4.23 10.99 2.91
C TYR A 120 5.52 11.83 2.91
N THR A 121 5.40 13.17 2.80
CA THR A 121 6.53 14.10 2.92
C THR A 121 6.72 14.64 4.33
N ALA A 122 5.84 14.30 5.28
CA ALA A 122 5.96 14.70 6.68
C ALA A 122 7.27 14.21 7.30
N ALA A 123 7.90 15.05 8.13
CA ALA A 123 9.17 14.71 8.79
C ALA A 123 9.04 13.48 9.70
N SER A 124 7.89 13.31 10.37
CA SER A 124 7.59 12.15 11.21
C SER A 124 7.56 10.85 10.40
N PHE A 125 6.89 10.85 9.23
CA PHE A 125 6.83 9.70 8.34
C PHE A 125 8.21 9.39 7.73
N THR A 126 8.93 10.41 7.25
CA THR A 126 10.29 10.24 6.70
C THR A 126 11.25 9.69 7.76
N GLY A 127 11.18 10.20 8.99
CA GLY A 127 11.96 9.68 10.11
C GLY A 127 11.63 8.23 10.44
N LEU A 128 10.35 7.84 10.35
CA LEU A 128 9.91 6.46 10.53
C LEU A 128 10.47 5.55 9.43
N CYS A 129 10.33 5.90 8.15
CA CYS A 129 10.88 5.12 7.03
C CYS A 129 12.38 4.87 7.21
N ARG A 130 13.14 5.91 7.62
CA ARG A 130 14.59 5.77 7.90
C ARG A 130 14.86 4.76 9.01
N ARG A 131 14.12 4.82 10.13
CA ARG A 131 14.28 3.85 11.24
C ARG A 131 13.93 2.42 10.85
N LEU A 132 12.95 2.26 9.95
CA LEU A 132 12.54 0.96 9.43
C LEU A 132 13.46 0.46 8.28
N GLY A 133 14.44 1.26 7.85
CA GLY A 133 15.30 0.93 6.73
C GLY A 133 14.61 0.94 5.36
N VAL A 134 13.46 1.63 5.26
CA VAL A 134 12.66 1.71 4.04
C VAL A 134 13.06 2.94 3.24
N ARG A 135 13.33 2.78 1.95
CA ARG A 135 13.66 3.86 1.01
C ARG A 135 12.39 4.46 0.45
N GLN A 136 12.24 5.77 0.59
CA GLN A 136 11.09 6.46 0.01
C GLN A 136 11.32 6.77 -1.47
N SER A 137 10.29 6.55 -2.27
CA SER A 137 10.21 6.87 -3.68
C SER A 137 8.89 7.59 -3.97
N MET A 138 8.91 8.59 -4.85
CA MET A 138 7.69 9.34 -5.20
C MET A 138 7.57 9.51 -6.69
N GLY A 139 6.36 9.33 -7.21
CA GLY A 139 6.03 9.56 -8.60
C GLY A 139 6.30 10.99 -9.06
N ARG A 140 6.27 11.23 -10.37
CA ARG A 140 6.44 12.56 -10.95
C ARG A 140 5.16 13.39 -10.80
N VAL A 141 5.31 14.71 -10.81
CA VAL A 141 4.15 15.61 -10.79
C VAL A 141 3.29 15.44 -12.04
N GLY A 142 1.99 15.24 -11.88
CA GLY A 142 1.03 15.27 -12.98
C GLY A 142 0.85 13.95 -13.74
N SER A 143 1.43 12.83 -13.30
CA SER A 143 1.21 11.51 -13.89
C SER A 143 0.22 10.70 -13.05
N CYS A 144 -0.93 10.36 -13.64
CA CYS A 144 -1.91 9.47 -13.03
C CYS A 144 -1.49 7.98 -13.10
N PHE A 145 -0.39 7.65 -13.77
CA PHE A 145 0.11 6.28 -13.91
C PHE A 145 1.17 5.91 -12.85
N ASP A 146 1.53 6.85 -11.98
CA ASP A 146 2.65 6.66 -11.07
C ASP A 146 2.28 5.86 -9.80
N ASN A 147 1.01 5.40 -9.64
CA ASN A 147 0.59 4.51 -8.55
C ASN A 147 -0.47 3.46 -9.01
N ALA A 148 -0.33 2.95 -10.24
CA ALA A 148 -1.31 2.06 -10.87
C ALA A 148 -1.68 0.82 -10.02
N ALA A 149 -0.75 0.31 -9.22
CA ALA A 149 -1.02 -0.86 -8.38
C ALA A 149 -1.91 -0.53 -7.18
N ALA A 150 -1.71 0.61 -6.53
CA ALA A 150 -2.61 1.07 -5.46
C ALA A 150 -3.96 1.51 -6.03
N GLU A 151 -3.99 2.19 -7.18
CA GLU A 151 -5.24 2.53 -7.88
C GLU A 151 -6.05 1.28 -8.22
N ALA A 152 -5.42 0.22 -8.70
CA ALA A 152 -6.09 -1.07 -8.99
C ALA A 152 -6.65 -1.74 -7.73
N PHE A 153 -5.92 -1.65 -6.61
CA PHE A 153 -6.40 -2.14 -5.32
C PHE A 153 -7.65 -1.37 -4.87
N PHE A 154 -7.60 -0.05 -4.87
CA PHE A 154 -8.74 0.76 -4.44
C PHE A 154 -9.94 0.66 -5.39
N SER A 155 -9.71 0.48 -6.68
CA SER A 155 -10.77 0.20 -7.64
C SER A 155 -11.47 -1.12 -7.34
N SER A 156 -10.71 -2.15 -6.94
CA SER A 156 -11.28 -3.44 -6.51
C SER A 156 -12.06 -3.30 -5.20
N LEU A 157 -11.51 -2.60 -4.21
CA LEU A 157 -12.20 -2.32 -2.95
C LEU A 157 -13.50 -1.55 -3.18
N GLU A 158 -13.47 -0.51 -4.02
CA GLU A 158 -14.65 0.28 -4.40
C GLU A 158 -15.72 -0.63 -5.01
N TRP A 159 -15.35 -1.45 -5.99
CA TRP A 159 -16.29 -2.30 -6.70
C TRP A 159 -16.82 -3.46 -5.85
N GLU A 160 -15.97 -4.11 -5.10
CA GLU A 160 -16.30 -5.35 -4.39
C GLU A 160 -16.95 -5.09 -3.02
N VAL A 161 -16.68 -3.93 -2.38
CA VAL A 161 -17.15 -3.60 -1.03
C VAL A 161 -17.91 -2.27 -0.99
N LEU A 162 -17.24 -1.15 -1.33
CA LEU A 162 -17.78 0.17 -1.00
C LEU A 162 -19.03 0.52 -1.79
N SER A 163 -19.09 0.17 -3.09
CA SER A 163 -20.26 0.44 -3.93
C SER A 163 -21.47 -0.45 -3.63
N ARG A 164 -21.28 -1.52 -2.87
CA ARG A 164 -22.30 -2.51 -2.52
C ARG A 164 -22.85 -2.35 -1.12
N ASN A 165 -22.19 -1.54 -0.29
CA ASN A 165 -22.56 -1.35 1.10
C ASN A 165 -22.77 0.14 1.40
N THR A 166 -23.67 0.42 2.33
CA THR A 166 -23.83 1.71 2.97
C THR A 166 -23.52 1.53 4.43
N PHE A 167 -22.47 2.17 4.91
CA PHE A 167 -22.02 2.04 6.30
C PHE A 167 -22.67 3.10 7.17
N ALA A 168 -23.32 2.69 8.25
CA ALA A 168 -23.94 3.61 9.21
C ALA A 168 -22.87 4.44 9.93
N ASP A 169 -21.75 3.82 10.28
CA ASP A 169 -20.66 4.43 11.04
C ASP A 169 -19.28 3.93 10.57
N THR A 170 -18.24 4.52 11.14
CA THR A 170 -16.86 4.21 10.80
C THR A 170 -16.41 2.84 11.29
N HIS A 171 -17.01 2.32 12.37
CA HIS A 171 -16.69 0.99 12.91
C HIS A 171 -17.19 -0.12 11.96
N ALA A 172 -18.43 0.00 11.47
CA ALA A 172 -19.00 -0.93 10.50
C ALA A 172 -18.18 -0.91 9.19
N ALA A 173 -17.78 0.27 8.71
CA ALA A 173 -16.92 0.41 7.53
C ALA A 173 -15.54 -0.24 7.75
N GLN A 174 -14.92 0.01 8.90
CA GLN A 174 -13.62 -0.56 9.26
C GLN A 174 -13.67 -2.09 9.27
N ALA A 175 -14.67 -2.67 9.95
CA ALA A 175 -14.82 -4.13 10.05
C ALA A 175 -14.95 -4.78 8.66
N ALA A 176 -15.84 -4.27 7.81
CA ALA A 176 -16.08 -4.81 6.47
C ALA A 176 -14.84 -4.67 5.56
N VAL A 177 -14.16 -3.52 5.61
CA VAL A 177 -12.98 -3.26 4.79
C VAL A 177 -11.79 -4.12 5.23
N LEU A 178 -11.53 -4.24 6.53
CA LEU A 178 -10.41 -5.06 7.02
C LEU A 178 -10.68 -6.56 6.81
N ASP A 179 -11.92 -7.03 6.93
CA ASP A 179 -12.28 -8.41 6.59
C ASP A 179 -12.02 -8.69 5.12
N TRP A 180 -12.47 -7.80 4.22
CA TRP A 180 -12.16 -7.94 2.79
C TRP A 180 -10.65 -7.90 2.52
N CYS A 181 -9.91 -6.98 3.14
CA CYS A 181 -8.46 -6.83 2.95
C CYS A 181 -7.69 -8.09 3.35
N TYR A 182 -7.92 -8.58 4.55
CA TYR A 182 -7.13 -9.67 5.10
C TYR A 182 -7.75 -11.05 4.86
N GLY A 183 -9.08 -11.15 4.90
CA GLY A 183 -9.79 -12.42 4.64
C GLY A 183 -9.84 -12.75 3.15
N PHE A 184 -10.46 -11.89 2.35
CA PHE A 184 -10.71 -12.21 0.94
C PHE A 184 -9.56 -11.82 0.02
N TYR A 185 -9.08 -10.56 0.06
CA TYR A 185 -8.09 -10.06 -0.90
C TYR A 185 -6.78 -10.86 -0.86
N ASN A 186 -6.23 -11.08 0.30
CA ASN A 186 -4.95 -11.77 0.44
C ASN A 186 -5.03 -13.29 0.23
N HIS A 187 -6.14 -13.93 0.61
CA HIS A 187 -6.26 -15.39 0.64
C HIS A 187 -7.01 -15.98 -0.54
N THR A 188 -7.95 -15.23 -1.11
CA THR A 188 -8.92 -15.79 -2.08
C THR A 188 -8.91 -15.07 -3.42
N ARG A 189 -8.77 -13.73 -3.41
CA ARG A 189 -8.88 -12.93 -4.62
C ARG A 189 -7.75 -13.27 -5.60
N ARG A 190 -8.11 -13.63 -6.83
CA ARG A 190 -7.16 -13.95 -7.90
C ARG A 190 -6.61 -12.71 -8.57
N HIS A 191 -5.32 -12.72 -8.88
CA HIS A 191 -4.62 -11.63 -9.54
C HIS A 191 -3.92 -12.12 -10.81
N SER A 192 -4.18 -11.45 -11.94
CA SER A 192 -3.53 -11.79 -13.23
C SER A 192 -2.01 -11.65 -13.16
N SER A 193 -1.51 -10.63 -12.43
CA SER A 193 -0.08 -10.42 -12.21
C SER A 193 0.57 -11.42 -11.24
N ALA A 194 -0.22 -12.27 -10.57
CA ALA A 194 0.22 -13.33 -9.68
C ALA A 194 -0.26 -14.70 -10.19
N ALA A 195 -0.12 -14.96 -11.49
CA ALA A 195 -0.47 -16.21 -12.15
C ALA A 195 -1.91 -16.69 -11.84
N MET A 196 -2.87 -15.78 -11.72
CA MET A 196 -4.26 -16.06 -11.34
C MET A 196 -4.42 -16.72 -9.96
N MET A 197 -3.42 -16.57 -9.09
CA MET A 197 -3.47 -16.99 -7.68
C MET A 197 -3.82 -15.83 -6.77
N SER A 198 -4.19 -16.16 -5.52
CA SER A 198 -4.23 -15.15 -4.46
C SER A 198 -2.81 -14.75 -4.05
N PRO A 199 -2.62 -13.53 -3.50
CA PRO A 199 -1.30 -13.05 -3.11
C PRO A 199 -0.51 -14.01 -2.23
N ILE A 200 -1.15 -14.58 -1.20
CA ILE A 200 -0.48 -15.53 -0.29
C ILE A 200 -0.14 -16.84 -1.00
N ASN A 201 -1.06 -17.39 -1.80
CA ASN A 201 -0.79 -18.62 -2.52
C ASN A 201 0.35 -18.44 -3.53
N TYR A 202 0.42 -17.28 -4.19
CA TYR A 202 1.53 -16.98 -5.10
C TYR A 202 2.88 -16.92 -4.38
N GLU A 203 2.95 -16.30 -3.19
CA GLU A 203 4.18 -16.30 -2.39
C GLU A 203 4.58 -17.71 -1.92
N ASN A 204 3.60 -18.53 -1.55
CA ASN A 204 3.85 -19.91 -1.10
C ASN A 204 4.37 -20.81 -2.23
N THR A 205 3.98 -20.60 -3.49
CA THR A 205 4.53 -21.36 -4.62
C THR A 205 5.96 -20.96 -4.97
N ALA A 206 6.37 -19.74 -4.64
CA ALA A 206 7.71 -19.25 -4.87
C ALA A 206 8.68 -19.57 -3.70
N ALA A 207 8.19 -20.14 -2.61
CA ALA A 207 8.96 -20.45 -1.40
C ALA A 207 9.70 -21.80 -1.37
N PRO A 208 9.44 -22.80 -2.25
CA PRO A 208 10.05 -24.14 -2.10
C PRO A 208 11.57 -24.18 -2.18
N ASP A 209 12.23 -23.17 -2.73
CA ASP A 209 13.70 -23.17 -2.90
C ASP A 209 14.49 -22.65 -1.68
N ARG A 210 13.83 -22.29 -0.58
CA ARG A 210 14.51 -21.75 0.61
C ARG A 210 14.82 -22.75 1.71
N GLU A 211 14.23 -23.94 1.67
CA GLU A 211 14.52 -25.02 2.65
C GLU A 211 15.55 -26.07 2.13
N ALA A 212 16.04 -25.92 0.90
CA ALA A 212 16.96 -26.87 0.28
C ALA A 212 18.42 -26.35 0.13
N ALA A 213 18.80 -25.30 0.87
CA ALA A 213 20.15 -24.76 0.85
C ALA A 213 20.79 -24.71 2.24
#